data_8239f2488f57b9eeeaf3ffc441e22bae
#
_entry.id   8239f2488f57b9eeeaf3ffc441e22bae
#
_cell.length_a   1.000
_cell.length_b   1.000
_cell.length_c   1.000
_cell.angle_alpha   90.00
_cell.angle_beta   90.00
_cell.angle_gamma   90.00
#
_symmetry.space_group_name_H-M   'P 1'
#
loop_
_entity.id
_entity.type
_entity.pdbx_description
1 polymer ?
#
loop_
_entity_poly.entity_id
_entity_poly.type
_entity_poly.pdbx_seq_one_letter_code
_entity_poly.pdbx_strand_id
1 'polypeptide(L)'
;MGAAHHGKSEDDDMRIDRLNRIEQYVIQKETASLEELSETFAVSMNTIRRDVKELLDRGVLQKVYGGVAVKPVVLTALPLPMSIRASQLPDAKQEIGRLAATLVQDNSSIFLDSGSTTPNILQHLQDMSRVTLITHSLSALYEAARYPNLNVIALGGAYNPDTASYMDIASLDALSRMTMDTIFIAATGVSLENGLTNTTFLEAEIKRLVVQRGKKVVLLADHTKFDHSSIITFCNFKDLSCVVTDRLPSQAYLDTMKAYNIQLLCPETEKK
;
A
#
# COMPACT_ATOMS: atom_id res chain seq x y z
N MET A 1 -1.08 7.72 45.72
CA MET A 1 -0.34 6.78 44.88
C MET A 1 -1.01 6.77 43.53
N GLY A 2 -0.41 7.40 42.49
CA GLY A 2 -1.00 7.50 41.16
C GLY A 2 -0.29 8.54 40.30
N ALA A 3 0.96 8.30 39.95
CA ALA A 3 1.64 9.10 38.94
C ALA A 3 2.89 8.33 38.42
N ALA A 4 2.70 7.35 37.55
CA ALA A 4 3.84 6.67 36.90
C ALA A 4 3.47 5.93 35.60
N HIS A 5 2.44 6.35 34.83
CA HIS A 5 2.08 5.64 33.60
C HIS A 5 2.02 6.51 32.33
N HIS A 6 2.21 7.83 32.41
CA HIS A 6 2.12 8.72 31.22
C HIS A 6 3.46 8.94 30.50
N GLY A 7 4.60 8.74 31.14
CA GLY A 7 5.91 9.02 30.50
C GLY A 7 6.42 7.97 29.53
N LYS A 8 5.93 6.71 29.59
CA LYS A 8 6.41 5.64 28.69
C LYS A 8 5.78 5.66 27.30
N SER A 9 4.59 6.23 27.15
CA SER A 9 3.89 6.26 25.86
C SER A 9 4.41 7.37 24.92
N GLU A 10 4.69 8.55 25.46
CA GLU A 10 5.19 9.68 24.66
C GLU A 10 6.65 9.47 24.15
N ASP A 11 7.52 8.88 24.97
CA ASP A 11 8.89 8.55 24.58
C ASP A 11 8.94 7.44 23.51
N ASP A 12 8.04 6.45 23.59
CA ASP A 12 7.91 5.39 22.58
C ASP A 12 7.34 5.94 21.27
N ASP A 13 6.36 6.83 21.32
CA ASP A 13 5.79 7.48 20.12
C ASP A 13 6.80 8.39 19.42
N MET A 14 7.55 9.21 20.16
CA MET A 14 8.64 10.03 19.61
C MET A 14 9.77 9.19 19.01
N ARG A 15 10.04 8.03 19.58
CA ARG A 15 11.04 7.10 19.06
C ARG A 15 10.60 6.46 17.75
N ILE A 16 9.33 6.03 17.67
CA ILE A 16 8.75 5.43 16.46
C ILE A 16 8.76 6.45 15.32
N ASP A 17 8.34 7.69 15.58
CA ASP A 17 8.39 8.77 14.59
C ASP A 17 9.81 9.01 14.08
N ARG A 18 10.80 9.06 14.99
CA ARG A 18 12.20 9.22 14.60
C ARG A 18 12.72 8.06 13.75
N LEU A 19 12.38 6.81 14.09
CA LEU A 19 12.76 5.64 13.28
C LEU A 19 12.22 5.75 11.84
N ASN A 20 10.95 6.14 11.69
CA ASN A 20 10.32 6.33 10.40
C ASN A 20 11.00 7.45 9.60
N ARG A 21 11.36 8.55 10.23
CA ARG A 21 12.05 9.68 9.59
C ARG A 21 13.49 9.32 9.18
N ILE A 22 14.21 8.52 9.97
CA ILE A 22 15.54 8.00 9.61
C ILE A 22 15.43 7.10 8.38
N GLU A 23 14.45 6.21 8.35
CA GLU A 23 14.19 5.34 7.20
C GLU A 23 13.93 6.17 5.93
N GLN A 24 13.01 7.14 5.99
CA GLN A 24 12.70 8.02 4.85
C GLN A 24 13.91 8.80 4.36
N TYR A 25 14.74 9.30 5.29
CA TYR A 25 15.95 10.01 4.94
C TYR A 25 16.94 9.14 4.16
N VAL A 26 17.17 7.90 4.63
CA VAL A 26 18.06 6.95 3.96
C VAL A 26 17.49 6.51 2.60
N ILE A 27 16.16 6.38 2.49
CA ILE A 27 15.49 6.09 1.20
C ILE A 27 15.75 7.21 0.19
N GLN A 28 15.65 8.47 0.59
CA GLN A 28 15.85 9.61 -0.30
C GLN A 28 17.32 9.81 -0.72
N LYS A 29 18.24 9.47 0.18
CA LYS A 29 19.69 9.67 -0.04
C LYS A 29 20.39 8.43 -0.60
N GLU A 30 19.70 7.28 -0.65
CA GLU A 30 20.23 5.97 -1.01
C GLU A 30 21.24 5.41 0.02
N THR A 31 22.08 6.26 0.60
CA THR A 31 23.03 5.93 1.67
C THR A 31 23.15 7.09 2.66
N ALA A 32 23.43 6.79 3.94
CA ALA A 32 23.75 7.79 4.96
C ALA A 32 24.77 7.27 5.97
N SER A 33 25.69 8.12 6.42
CA SER A 33 26.60 7.80 7.52
C SER A 33 25.90 7.98 8.88
N LEU A 34 26.44 7.34 9.93
CA LEU A 34 25.90 7.51 11.28
C LEU A 34 26.10 8.95 11.80
N GLU A 35 27.18 9.58 11.39
CA GLU A 35 27.50 10.98 11.69
C GLU A 35 26.45 11.90 11.06
N GLU A 36 26.18 11.74 9.77
CA GLU A 36 25.18 12.50 9.03
C GLU A 36 23.78 12.34 9.66
N LEU A 37 23.39 11.12 10.04
CA LEU A 37 22.12 10.88 10.72
C LEU A 37 22.07 11.55 12.10
N SER A 38 23.17 11.52 12.87
CA SER A 38 23.26 12.17 14.18
C SER A 38 23.07 13.69 14.08
N GLU A 39 23.67 14.32 13.08
CA GLU A 39 23.56 15.75 12.81
C GLU A 39 22.15 16.13 12.31
N THR A 40 21.63 15.38 11.32
CA THR A 40 20.34 15.66 10.70
C THR A 40 19.16 15.55 11.69
N PHE A 41 19.21 14.54 12.57
CA PHE A 41 18.12 14.31 13.54
C PHE A 41 18.39 14.95 14.91
N ALA A 42 19.52 15.66 15.08
CA ALA A 42 19.92 16.36 16.30
C ALA A 42 19.87 15.45 17.56
N VAL A 43 20.28 14.18 17.43
CA VAL A 43 20.34 13.22 18.52
C VAL A 43 21.76 12.65 18.67
N SER A 44 22.07 12.11 19.86
CA SER A 44 23.40 11.58 20.13
C SER A 44 23.75 10.39 19.22
N MET A 45 25.05 10.19 18.95
CA MET A 45 25.57 9.06 18.21
C MET A 45 25.10 7.71 18.79
N ASN A 46 24.96 7.62 20.13
CA ASN A 46 24.47 6.41 20.77
C ASN A 46 23.00 6.14 20.47
N THR A 47 22.19 7.20 20.39
CA THR A 47 20.77 7.12 19.98
C THR A 47 20.66 6.64 18.54
N ILE A 48 21.44 7.24 17.63
CA ILE A 48 21.46 6.82 16.22
C ILE A 48 21.89 5.37 16.06
N ARG A 49 22.94 4.94 16.77
CA ARG A 49 23.38 3.54 16.71
C ARG A 49 22.29 2.56 17.14
N ARG A 50 21.52 2.92 18.16
CA ARG A 50 20.40 2.10 18.65
C ARG A 50 19.25 2.08 17.65
N ASP A 51 18.88 3.22 17.09
CA ASP A 51 17.81 3.35 16.11
C ASP A 51 18.17 2.65 14.80
N VAL A 52 19.37 2.87 14.29
CA VAL A 52 19.90 2.18 13.10
C VAL A 52 19.99 0.67 13.32
N LYS A 53 20.44 0.20 14.52
CA LYS A 53 20.45 -1.21 14.83
C LYS A 53 19.06 -1.83 14.74
N GLU A 54 18.05 -1.14 15.25
CA GLU A 54 16.67 -1.60 15.15
C GLU A 54 16.18 -1.68 13.71
N LEU A 55 16.48 -0.68 12.85
CA LEU A 55 16.15 -0.71 11.43
C LEU A 55 16.91 -1.81 10.65
N LEU A 56 18.13 -2.13 11.06
CA LEU A 56 18.90 -3.27 10.54
C LEU A 56 18.28 -4.61 10.99
N ASP A 57 17.86 -4.72 12.25
CA ASP A 57 17.23 -5.92 12.80
C ASP A 57 15.85 -6.16 12.19
N ARG A 58 15.12 -5.08 11.85
CA ARG A 58 13.88 -5.11 11.07
C ARG A 58 14.09 -5.44 9.59
N GLY A 59 15.33 -5.48 9.12
CA GLY A 59 15.68 -5.75 7.71
C GLY A 59 15.36 -4.62 6.73
N VAL A 60 15.08 -3.41 7.22
CA VAL A 60 14.80 -2.21 6.42
C VAL A 60 16.08 -1.62 5.87
N LEU A 61 17.13 -1.59 6.68
CA LEU A 61 18.45 -1.10 6.30
C LEU A 61 19.46 -2.25 6.20
N GLN A 62 20.53 -2.02 5.49
CA GLN A 62 21.74 -2.84 5.45
C GLN A 62 22.98 -2.01 5.71
N LYS A 63 24.02 -2.64 6.25
CA LYS A 63 25.33 -2.00 6.42
C LYS A 63 26.03 -1.90 5.08
N VAL A 64 26.59 -0.72 4.80
CA VAL A 64 27.48 -0.48 3.68
C VAL A 64 28.77 0.14 4.18
N TYR A 65 29.79 0.22 3.31
CA TYR A 65 31.03 0.90 3.70
C TYR A 65 30.75 2.39 3.98
N GLY A 66 31.04 2.83 5.18
CA GLY A 66 30.83 4.22 5.63
C GLY A 66 29.45 4.54 6.17
N GLY A 67 28.52 3.56 6.29
CA GLY A 67 27.19 3.89 6.82
C GLY A 67 26.13 2.80 6.63
N VAL A 68 24.92 3.24 6.34
CA VAL A 68 23.78 2.38 6.03
C VAL A 68 23.13 2.80 4.73
N ALA A 69 22.54 1.84 4.05
CA ALA A 69 21.70 2.03 2.87
C ALA A 69 20.36 1.35 3.10
N VAL A 70 19.36 1.73 2.33
CA VAL A 70 18.16 0.91 2.24
C VAL A 70 18.60 -0.48 1.74
N LYS A 71 18.16 -1.50 2.43
CA LYS A 71 18.39 -2.85 1.94
C LYS A 71 17.67 -2.96 0.60
N PRO A 72 18.37 -3.24 -0.52
CA PRO A 72 17.68 -3.52 -1.77
C PRO A 72 16.63 -4.58 -1.42
N VAL A 73 15.38 -4.37 -1.82
CA VAL A 73 14.39 -5.42 -1.71
C VAL A 73 14.85 -6.53 -2.65
N VAL A 74 15.81 -7.32 -2.17
CA VAL A 74 16.01 -8.65 -2.74
C VAL A 74 14.65 -9.30 -2.53
N LEU A 75 13.99 -9.70 -3.61
CA LEU A 75 12.77 -10.47 -3.64
C LEU A 75 12.85 -11.61 -2.60
N THR A 76 12.66 -11.25 -1.33
CA THR A 76 12.36 -12.24 -0.31
C THR A 76 10.99 -12.74 -0.68
N ALA A 77 10.83 -14.05 -0.75
CA ALA A 77 9.57 -14.70 -1.12
C ALA A 77 8.38 -14.35 -0.19
N LEU A 78 8.58 -13.42 0.75
CA LEU A 78 7.58 -12.94 1.70
C LEU A 78 7.41 -11.42 1.57
N PRO A 79 6.19 -10.90 1.53
CA PRO A 79 5.93 -9.46 1.53
C PRO A 79 6.42 -8.85 2.84
N LEU A 80 6.88 -7.59 2.79
CA LEU A 80 7.10 -6.81 4.02
C LEU A 80 5.79 -6.79 4.85
N PRO A 81 5.87 -6.90 6.18
CA PRO A 81 4.70 -6.79 7.05
C PRO A 81 3.86 -5.56 6.73
N MET A 82 2.53 -5.68 6.88
CA MET A 82 1.59 -4.59 6.56
C MET A 82 1.93 -3.30 7.31
N SER A 83 2.37 -3.38 8.56
CA SER A 83 2.74 -2.21 9.38
C SER A 83 3.88 -1.41 8.75
N ILE A 84 4.89 -2.10 8.19
CA ILE A 84 6.01 -1.46 7.50
C ILE A 84 5.53 -0.87 6.16
N ARG A 85 4.76 -1.64 5.38
CA ARG A 85 4.24 -1.14 4.10
C ARG A 85 3.32 0.08 4.28
N ALA A 86 2.53 0.12 5.34
CA ALA A 86 1.61 1.23 5.63
C ALA A 86 2.36 2.52 5.98
N SER A 87 3.50 2.45 6.67
CA SER A 87 4.30 3.63 7.04
C SER A 87 5.15 4.18 5.91
N GLN A 88 5.37 3.42 4.83
CA GLN A 88 6.13 3.88 3.67
C GLN A 88 5.29 4.81 2.78
N LEU A 89 5.85 5.95 2.38
CA LEU A 89 5.25 6.92 1.45
C LEU A 89 3.80 7.32 1.82
N PRO A 90 3.52 7.76 3.06
CA PRO A 90 2.16 8.05 3.51
C PRO A 90 1.49 9.13 2.64
N ASP A 91 2.20 10.21 2.29
CA ASP A 91 1.66 11.29 1.47
C ASP A 91 1.27 10.81 0.06
N ALA A 92 2.14 9.99 -0.56
CA ALA A 92 1.84 9.40 -1.87
C ALA A 92 0.57 8.52 -1.83
N LYS A 93 0.41 7.71 -0.77
CA LYS A 93 -0.77 6.85 -0.60
C LYS A 93 -2.05 7.64 -0.32
N GLN A 94 -1.96 8.72 0.44
CA GLN A 94 -3.08 9.62 0.66
C GLN A 94 -3.52 10.28 -0.65
N GLU A 95 -2.58 10.76 -1.44
CA GLU A 95 -2.87 11.39 -2.72
C GLU A 95 -3.46 10.38 -3.73
N ILE A 96 -2.92 9.15 -3.80
CA ILE A 96 -3.50 8.06 -4.59
C ILE A 96 -4.93 7.77 -4.10
N GLY A 97 -5.17 7.72 -2.79
CA GLY A 97 -6.50 7.53 -2.21
C GLY A 97 -7.48 8.63 -2.60
N ARG A 98 -7.04 9.89 -2.56
CA ARG A 98 -7.84 11.07 -2.97
C ARG A 98 -8.25 10.97 -4.44
N LEU A 99 -7.29 10.70 -5.32
CA LEU A 99 -7.54 10.54 -6.75
C LEU A 99 -8.46 9.35 -7.04
N ALA A 100 -8.22 8.21 -6.39
CA ALA A 100 -9.03 7.01 -6.58
C ALA A 100 -10.47 7.19 -6.13
N ALA A 101 -10.71 7.96 -5.08
CA ALA A 101 -12.06 8.26 -4.60
C ALA A 101 -12.94 8.96 -5.64
N THR A 102 -12.36 9.74 -6.57
CA THR A 102 -13.10 10.38 -7.67
C THR A 102 -13.73 9.38 -8.64
N LEU A 103 -13.31 8.12 -8.61
CA LEU A 103 -13.85 7.04 -9.44
C LEU A 103 -15.03 6.31 -8.80
N VAL A 104 -15.31 6.57 -7.52
CA VAL A 104 -16.45 6.00 -6.79
C VAL A 104 -17.71 6.78 -7.12
N GLN A 105 -18.83 6.09 -7.28
CA GLN A 105 -20.12 6.71 -7.57
C GLN A 105 -21.13 6.37 -6.45
N ASP A 106 -22.10 7.25 -6.26
CA ASP A 106 -23.25 6.96 -5.41
C ASP A 106 -23.99 5.71 -5.90
N ASN A 107 -24.58 4.97 -4.97
CA ASN A 107 -25.33 3.73 -5.26
C ASN A 107 -24.49 2.66 -5.96
N SER A 108 -23.19 2.61 -5.73
CA SER A 108 -22.27 1.66 -6.35
C SER A 108 -21.69 0.66 -5.34
N SER A 109 -21.15 -0.42 -5.88
CA SER A 109 -20.38 -1.42 -5.13
C SER A 109 -18.90 -1.33 -5.46
N ILE A 110 -18.06 -1.26 -4.43
CA ILE A 110 -16.62 -1.22 -4.57
C ILE A 110 -15.96 -2.37 -3.84
N PHE A 111 -14.88 -2.90 -4.41
CA PHE A 111 -13.98 -3.82 -3.71
C PHE A 111 -12.69 -3.09 -3.37
N LEU A 112 -12.27 -3.17 -2.10
CA LEU A 112 -10.96 -2.73 -1.66
C LEU A 112 -10.10 -3.94 -1.29
N ASP A 113 -8.99 -4.07 -1.99
CA ASP A 113 -7.96 -5.06 -1.76
C ASP A 113 -7.18 -4.82 -0.43
N SER A 114 -6.42 -5.81 0.03
CA SER A 114 -5.61 -5.75 1.26
C SER A 114 -4.30 -4.97 1.14
N GLY A 115 -4.13 -4.14 0.11
CA GLY A 115 -2.97 -3.27 -0.04
C GLY A 115 -2.90 -2.17 1.02
N SER A 116 -1.68 -1.70 1.34
CA SER A 116 -1.49 -0.56 2.26
C SER A 116 -1.94 0.78 1.69
N THR A 117 -2.22 0.86 0.40
CA THR A 117 -2.68 2.07 -0.31
C THR A 117 -4.19 2.18 -0.35
N THR A 118 -4.90 1.05 -0.50
CA THR A 118 -6.35 1.00 -0.74
C THR A 118 -7.21 1.60 0.38
N PRO A 119 -6.89 1.47 1.69
CA PRO A 119 -7.71 2.06 2.75
C PRO A 119 -7.78 3.59 2.71
N ASN A 120 -6.79 4.25 2.07
CA ASN A 120 -6.75 5.72 1.99
C ASN A 120 -7.88 6.33 1.12
N ILE A 121 -8.60 5.50 0.35
CA ILE A 121 -9.80 5.96 -0.39
C ILE A 121 -10.90 6.36 0.59
N LEU A 122 -11.06 5.62 1.69
CA LEU A 122 -12.23 5.68 2.56
C LEU A 122 -12.46 7.06 3.20
N GLN A 123 -11.41 7.76 3.56
CA GLN A 123 -11.50 9.11 4.14
C GLN A 123 -12.14 10.15 3.19
N HIS A 124 -12.20 9.86 1.89
CA HIS A 124 -12.77 10.72 0.87
C HIS A 124 -14.19 10.30 0.45
N LEU A 125 -14.77 9.28 1.10
CA LEU A 125 -16.11 8.77 0.79
C LEU A 125 -17.17 9.18 1.82
N GLN A 126 -16.86 10.11 2.74
CA GLN A 126 -17.75 10.51 3.83
C GLN A 126 -19.10 11.10 3.34
N ASP A 127 -19.08 11.80 2.19
CA ASP A 127 -20.25 12.45 1.62
C ASP A 127 -20.96 11.59 0.57
N MET A 128 -20.47 10.39 0.31
CA MET A 128 -21.05 9.47 -0.67
C MET A 128 -22.29 8.76 -0.12
N SER A 129 -23.25 8.48 -0.99
CA SER A 129 -24.52 7.84 -0.61
C SER A 129 -24.62 6.43 -1.13
N ARG A 130 -25.01 5.49 -0.24
CA ARG A 130 -25.31 4.09 -0.60
C ARG A 130 -24.18 3.37 -1.32
N VAL A 131 -22.93 3.57 -0.89
CA VAL A 131 -21.78 2.80 -1.37
C VAL A 131 -21.69 1.51 -0.58
N THR A 132 -21.61 0.37 -1.28
CA THR A 132 -21.33 -0.93 -0.68
C THR A 132 -19.85 -1.24 -0.83
N LEU A 133 -19.15 -1.28 0.29
CA LEU A 133 -17.75 -1.69 0.39
C LEU A 133 -17.65 -3.19 0.63
N ILE A 134 -16.98 -3.91 -0.27
CA ILE A 134 -16.61 -5.31 -0.09
C ILE A 134 -15.10 -5.37 0.13
N THR A 135 -14.65 -6.02 1.19
CA THR A 135 -13.21 -6.13 1.48
C THR A 135 -12.89 -7.32 2.38
N HIS A 136 -11.66 -7.83 2.25
CA HIS A 136 -11.03 -8.79 3.15
C HIS A 136 -9.89 -8.17 3.96
N SER A 137 -9.67 -6.86 3.84
CA SER A 137 -8.61 -6.11 4.50
C SER A 137 -9.00 -5.68 5.90
N LEU A 138 -8.25 -6.09 6.93
CA LEU A 138 -8.45 -5.61 8.30
C LEU A 138 -8.30 -4.09 8.39
N SER A 139 -7.31 -3.53 7.70
CA SER A 139 -7.07 -2.07 7.70
C SER A 139 -8.24 -1.31 7.07
N ALA A 140 -8.79 -1.81 5.96
CA ALA A 140 -9.96 -1.19 5.33
C ALA A 140 -11.21 -1.32 6.21
N LEU A 141 -11.42 -2.45 6.88
CA LEU A 141 -12.54 -2.64 7.83
C LEU A 141 -12.44 -1.70 9.01
N TYR A 142 -11.24 -1.56 9.58
CA TYR A 142 -11.00 -0.65 10.71
C TYR A 142 -11.28 0.81 10.33
N GLU A 143 -10.81 1.23 9.16
CA GLU A 143 -11.06 2.60 8.68
C GLU A 143 -12.53 2.82 8.32
N ALA A 144 -13.17 1.86 7.64
CA ALA A 144 -14.58 1.94 7.25
C ALA A 144 -15.54 2.09 8.44
N ALA A 145 -15.18 1.59 9.62
CA ALA A 145 -15.99 1.74 10.83
C ALA A 145 -16.23 3.21 11.26
N ARG A 146 -15.43 4.15 10.73
CA ARG A 146 -15.59 5.59 10.96
C ARG A 146 -16.65 6.24 10.06
N TYR A 147 -17.11 5.54 9.04
CA TYR A 147 -17.98 6.06 7.97
C TYR A 147 -19.32 5.30 7.94
N PRO A 148 -20.31 5.69 8.76
CA PRO A 148 -21.59 4.98 8.89
C PRO A 148 -22.47 5.06 7.62
N ASN A 149 -22.11 5.89 6.65
CA ASN A 149 -22.76 5.99 5.34
C ASN A 149 -22.39 4.82 4.41
N LEU A 150 -21.35 4.04 4.73
CA LEU A 150 -20.93 2.90 3.94
C LEU A 150 -21.65 1.63 4.40
N ASN A 151 -22.16 0.85 3.45
CA ASN A 151 -22.62 -0.52 3.70
C ASN A 151 -21.42 -1.46 3.55
N VAL A 152 -20.96 -2.11 4.63
CA VAL A 152 -19.73 -2.89 4.63
C VAL A 152 -20.01 -4.39 4.60
N ILE A 153 -19.47 -5.08 3.61
CA ILE A 153 -19.45 -6.54 3.51
C ILE A 153 -18.00 -7.00 3.80
N ALA A 154 -17.79 -7.53 4.99
CA ALA A 154 -16.52 -8.10 5.40
C ALA A 154 -16.41 -9.55 4.91
N LEU A 155 -15.39 -9.84 4.11
CA LEU A 155 -15.04 -11.22 3.77
C LEU A 155 -14.18 -11.78 4.90
N GLY A 156 -14.68 -12.84 5.52
CA GLY A 156 -14.01 -13.51 6.63
C GLY A 156 -12.96 -14.53 6.18
N GLY A 157 -12.55 -15.38 7.13
CA GLY A 157 -11.59 -16.46 6.90
C GLY A 157 -10.44 -16.47 7.91
N ALA A 158 -9.36 -17.18 7.58
CA ALA A 158 -8.15 -17.19 8.38
C ALA A 158 -7.42 -15.86 8.27
N TYR A 159 -7.02 -15.29 9.40
CA TYR A 159 -6.26 -14.07 9.44
C TYR A 159 -4.80 -14.30 9.08
N ASN A 160 -4.29 -13.53 8.12
CA ASN A 160 -2.87 -13.48 7.79
C ASN A 160 -2.26 -12.16 8.31
N PRO A 161 -1.33 -12.21 9.30
CA PRO A 161 -0.71 -11.02 9.87
C PRO A 161 0.20 -10.27 8.90
N ASP A 162 0.84 -10.94 7.94
CA ASP A 162 1.77 -10.31 7.00
C ASP A 162 1.05 -9.38 6.02
N THR A 163 -0.19 -9.74 5.68
CA THR A 163 -1.02 -8.98 4.75
C THR A 163 -2.13 -8.20 5.45
N ALA A 164 -2.31 -8.41 6.77
CA ALA A 164 -3.41 -7.89 7.58
C ALA A 164 -4.77 -8.11 6.89
N SER A 165 -5.01 -9.34 6.44
CA SER A 165 -6.21 -9.70 5.70
C SER A 165 -6.76 -11.07 6.10
N TYR A 166 -8.03 -11.26 5.79
CA TYR A 166 -8.75 -12.52 6.02
C TYR A 166 -8.90 -13.26 4.69
N MET A 167 -8.52 -14.54 4.66
CA MET A 167 -8.55 -15.32 3.43
C MET A 167 -8.87 -16.78 3.71
N ASP A 168 -9.78 -17.35 2.92
CA ASP A 168 -10.04 -18.78 2.86
C ASP A 168 -10.76 -19.15 1.55
N ILE A 169 -11.05 -20.44 1.39
CA ILE A 169 -11.79 -20.96 0.23
C ILE A 169 -13.24 -20.45 0.20
N ALA A 170 -13.87 -20.26 1.36
CA ALA A 170 -15.24 -19.75 1.43
C ALA A 170 -15.33 -18.30 0.96
N SER A 171 -14.30 -17.49 1.19
CA SER A 171 -14.19 -16.13 0.66
C SER A 171 -14.11 -16.11 -0.88
N LEU A 172 -13.38 -17.05 -1.48
CA LEU A 172 -13.32 -17.21 -2.94
C LEU A 172 -14.69 -17.60 -3.52
N ASP A 173 -15.39 -18.54 -2.88
CA ASP A 173 -16.75 -18.94 -3.30
C ASP A 173 -17.72 -17.76 -3.21
N ALA A 174 -17.72 -17.02 -2.11
CA ALA A 174 -18.56 -15.83 -1.95
C ALA A 174 -18.27 -14.78 -3.04
N LEU A 175 -17.01 -14.47 -3.29
CA LEU A 175 -16.59 -13.50 -4.33
C LEU A 175 -17.01 -13.96 -5.74
N SER A 176 -16.96 -15.26 -6.02
CA SER A 176 -17.35 -15.81 -7.33
C SER A 176 -18.80 -15.50 -7.73
N ARG A 177 -19.66 -15.24 -6.75
CA ARG A 177 -21.10 -14.95 -6.92
C ARG A 177 -21.41 -13.45 -6.88
N MET A 178 -20.40 -12.59 -6.64
CA MET A 178 -20.56 -11.15 -6.59
C MET A 178 -20.20 -10.52 -7.94
N THR A 179 -20.82 -9.40 -8.25
CA THR A 179 -20.42 -8.49 -9.34
C THR A 179 -20.27 -7.12 -8.71
N MET A 180 -19.15 -6.45 -8.99
CA MET A 180 -18.79 -5.19 -8.37
C MET A 180 -18.58 -4.12 -9.43
N ASP A 181 -18.96 -2.88 -9.13
CA ASP A 181 -18.85 -1.78 -10.10
C ASP A 181 -17.41 -1.33 -10.27
N THR A 182 -16.67 -1.18 -9.18
CA THR A 182 -15.26 -0.79 -9.23
C THR A 182 -14.41 -1.63 -8.28
N ILE A 183 -13.33 -2.18 -8.81
CA ILE A 183 -12.33 -2.94 -8.07
C ILE A 183 -11.08 -2.08 -7.90
N PHE A 184 -10.70 -1.80 -6.66
CA PHE A 184 -9.43 -1.13 -6.33
C PHE A 184 -8.44 -2.16 -5.83
N ILE A 185 -7.41 -2.42 -6.62
CA ILE A 185 -6.36 -3.39 -6.32
C ILE A 185 -5.01 -2.72 -6.14
N ALA A 186 -4.19 -3.31 -5.28
CA ALA A 186 -2.76 -3.00 -5.18
C ALA A 186 -1.93 -4.18 -5.72
N ALA A 187 -0.67 -3.91 -6.03
CA ALA A 187 0.29 -4.90 -6.47
C ALA A 187 1.58 -4.81 -5.66
N THR A 188 2.28 -5.94 -5.51
CA THR A 188 3.64 -5.95 -4.97
C THR A 188 4.62 -5.41 -6.00
N GLY A 189 4.42 -5.74 -7.26
CA GLY A 189 5.19 -5.24 -8.40
C GLY A 189 4.33 -5.06 -9.65
N VAL A 190 4.74 -4.10 -10.48
CA VAL A 190 4.11 -3.72 -11.75
C VAL A 190 5.20 -3.66 -12.81
N SER A 191 5.14 -4.50 -13.81
CA SER A 191 6.11 -4.49 -14.93
C SER A 191 5.42 -4.72 -16.27
N LEU A 192 6.01 -4.18 -17.34
CA LEU A 192 5.48 -4.37 -18.69
C LEU A 192 5.57 -5.82 -19.14
N GLU A 193 6.57 -6.56 -18.66
CA GLU A 193 6.80 -7.96 -19.02
C GLU A 193 5.83 -8.90 -18.28
N ASN A 194 5.68 -8.73 -16.96
CA ASN A 194 4.95 -9.68 -16.11
C ASN A 194 3.58 -9.17 -15.63
N GLY A 195 3.19 -7.95 -16.03
CA GLY A 195 1.93 -7.34 -15.57
C GLY A 195 1.97 -6.99 -14.08
N LEU A 196 0.85 -7.24 -13.40
CA LEU A 196 0.69 -6.99 -11.97
C LEU A 196 0.95 -8.28 -11.20
N THR A 197 1.87 -8.20 -10.25
CA THR A 197 2.37 -9.37 -9.54
C THR A 197 2.21 -9.26 -8.03
N ASN A 198 2.05 -10.42 -7.37
CA ASN A 198 1.95 -10.55 -5.93
C ASN A 198 2.87 -11.66 -5.40
N THR A 199 3.06 -11.71 -4.08
CA THR A 199 4.00 -12.61 -3.44
C THR A 199 3.37 -13.94 -3.07
N THR A 200 2.10 -13.95 -2.63
CA THR A 200 1.42 -15.15 -2.10
C THR A 200 0.39 -15.68 -3.09
N PHE A 201 0.26 -17.00 -3.14
CA PHE A 201 -0.66 -17.65 -4.06
C PHE A 201 -2.13 -17.29 -3.78
N LEU A 202 -2.55 -17.34 -2.52
CA LEU A 202 -3.94 -17.10 -2.16
C LEU A 202 -4.40 -15.66 -2.41
N GLU A 203 -3.52 -14.67 -2.12
CA GLU A 203 -3.80 -13.27 -2.50
C GLU A 203 -3.92 -13.11 -4.02
N ALA A 204 -3.03 -13.75 -4.78
CA ALA A 204 -3.07 -13.68 -6.23
C ALA A 204 -4.38 -14.29 -6.79
N GLU A 205 -4.89 -15.39 -6.20
CA GLU A 205 -6.15 -16.00 -6.61
C GLU A 205 -7.36 -15.11 -6.29
N ILE A 206 -7.40 -14.48 -5.10
CA ILE A 206 -8.45 -13.50 -4.76
C ILE A 206 -8.42 -12.34 -5.76
N LYS A 207 -7.25 -11.77 -6.00
CA LYS A 207 -7.09 -10.65 -6.95
C LYS A 207 -7.49 -11.04 -8.36
N ARG A 208 -7.09 -12.21 -8.83
CA ARG A 208 -7.48 -12.72 -10.15
C ARG A 208 -9.00 -12.86 -10.26
N LEU A 209 -9.64 -13.39 -9.22
CA LEU A 209 -11.08 -13.56 -9.19
C LEU A 209 -11.81 -12.19 -9.20
N VAL A 210 -11.41 -11.24 -8.35
CA VAL A 210 -12.09 -9.93 -8.31
C VAL A 210 -11.89 -9.15 -9.60
N VAL A 211 -10.72 -9.25 -10.25
CA VAL A 211 -10.47 -8.66 -11.57
C VAL A 211 -11.49 -9.18 -12.60
N GLN A 212 -11.79 -10.48 -12.59
CA GLN A 212 -12.78 -11.08 -13.49
C GLN A 212 -14.23 -10.68 -13.16
N ARG A 213 -14.50 -10.26 -11.92
CA ARG A 213 -15.86 -9.96 -11.43
C ARG A 213 -16.19 -8.48 -11.38
N GLY A 214 -15.20 -7.61 -11.59
CA GLY A 214 -15.37 -6.17 -11.59
C GLY A 214 -15.72 -5.61 -12.97
N LYS A 215 -16.59 -4.60 -13.02
CA LYS A 215 -16.87 -3.85 -14.27
C LYS A 215 -15.74 -2.88 -14.62
N LYS A 216 -15.08 -2.31 -13.58
CA LYS A 216 -13.91 -1.45 -13.70
C LYS A 216 -12.83 -1.94 -12.76
N VAL A 217 -11.62 -2.11 -13.26
CA VAL A 217 -10.45 -2.51 -12.47
C VAL A 217 -9.47 -1.36 -12.41
N VAL A 218 -9.19 -0.89 -11.21
CA VAL A 218 -8.34 0.26 -10.92
C VAL A 218 -7.13 -0.20 -10.12
N LEU A 219 -5.94 -0.03 -10.70
CA LEU A 219 -4.68 -0.25 -9.99
C LEU A 219 -4.32 0.99 -9.15
N LEU A 220 -4.02 0.77 -7.88
CA LEU A 220 -3.44 1.78 -6.98
C LEU A 220 -1.99 1.40 -6.68
N ALA A 221 -1.05 2.14 -7.24
CA ALA A 221 0.38 1.85 -7.11
C ALA A 221 1.18 3.14 -6.97
N ASP A 222 1.99 3.26 -5.91
CA ASP A 222 3.00 4.31 -5.84
C ASP A 222 4.15 4.03 -6.83
N HIS A 223 4.94 5.09 -7.13
CA HIS A 223 6.01 5.02 -8.11
C HIS A 223 7.04 3.91 -7.86
N THR A 224 7.21 3.45 -6.61
CA THR A 224 8.17 2.38 -6.26
C THR A 224 7.73 0.99 -6.70
N LYS A 225 6.50 0.84 -7.16
CA LYS A 225 5.96 -0.46 -7.61
C LYS A 225 6.25 -0.76 -9.07
N PHE A 226 6.51 0.28 -9.85
CA PHE A 226 6.84 0.14 -11.28
C PHE A 226 8.26 -0.42 -11.47
N ASP A 227 8.48 -1.10 -12.59
CA ASP A 227 9.72 -1.79 -12.95
C ASP A 227 10.13 -2.90 -11.96
N HIS A 228 9.18 -3.40 -11.17
CA HIS A 228 9.36 -4.51 -10.24
C HIS A 228 8.39 -5.64 -10.56
N SER A 229 8.84 -6.87 -10.32
CA SER A 229 8.01 -8.07 -10.43
C SER A 229 8.13 -8.90 -9.17
N SER A 230 7.04 -9.55 -8.79
CA SER A 230 6.99 -10.56 -7.75
C SER A 230 6.71 -11.94 -8.36
N ILE A 231 6.47 -12.95 -7.55
CA ILE A 231 6.49 -14.35 -7.97
C ILE A 231 5.27 -14.72 -8.85
N ILE A 232 4.08 -14.13 -8.58
CA ILE A 232 2.83 -14.61 -9.15
C ILE A 232 2.11 -13.48 -9.88
N THR A 233 1.95 -13.59 -11.19
CA THR A 233 1.12 -12.68 -11.97
C THR A 233 -0.35 -12.98 -11.74
N PHE A 234 -1.13 -11.94 -11.42
CA PHE A 234 -2.58 -12.06 -11.21
C PHE A 234 -3.42 -11.23 -12.18
N CYS A 235 -2.84 -10.22 -12.83
CA CYS A 235 -3.55 -9.31 -13.73
C CYS A 235 -2.59 -8.77 -14.80
N ASN A 236 -3.09 -8.51 -15.99
CA ASN A 236 -2.34 -7.86 -17.06
C ASN A 236 -2.84 -6.43 -17.29
N PHE A 237 -2.04 -5.59 -17.95
CA PHE A 237 -2.46 -4.22 -18.28
C PHE A 237 -3.77 -4.16 -19.05
N LYS A 238 -4.00 -5.06 -19.99
CA LYS A 238 -5.24 -5.13 -20.80
C LYS A 238 -6.51 -5.30 -19.97
N ASP A 239 -6.39 -5.77 -18.73
CA ASP A 239 -7.51 -6.03 -17.82
C ASP A 239 -7.83 -4.79 -16.96
N LEU A 240 -6.99 -3.74 -17.03
CA LEU A 240 -7.16 -2.52 -16.26
C LEU A 240 -8.03 -1.49 -17.01
N SER A 241 -8.87 -0.79 -16.26
CA SER A 241 -9.60 0.39 -16.72
C SER A 241 -8.87 1.70 -16.37
N CYS A 242 -8.15 1.70 -15.24
CA CYS A 242 -7.46 2.89 -14.74
C CYS A 242 -6.24 2.51 -13.91
N VAL A 243 -5.23 3.38 -13.95
CA VAL A 243 -4.07 3.37 -13.04
C VAL A 243 -4.07 4.68 -12.27
N VAL A 244 -3.97 4.60 -10.94
CA VAL A 244 -3.82 5.76 -10.06
C VAL A 244 -2.45 5.66 -9.38
N THR A 245 -1.64 6.71 -9.52
CA THR A 245 -0.28 6.75 -9.00
C THR A 245 0.10 8.15 -8.53
N ASP A 246 1.16 8.27 -7.76
CA ASP A 246 1.66 9.54 -7.20
C ASP A 246 2.57 10.32 -8.16
N ARG A 247 3.13 9.66 -9.18
CA ARG A 247 4.03 10.28 -10.18
C ARG A 247 3.78 9.70 -11.56
N LEU A 248 4.09 10.49 -12.61
CA LEU A 248 4.05 10.01 -13.99
C LEU A 248 5.02 8.83 -14.18
N PRO A 249 4.53 7.67 -14.64
CA PRO A 249 5.39 6.56 -15.01
C PRO A 249 6.24 6.88 -16.25
N SER A 250 7.20 6.02 -16.57
CA SER A 250 8.01 6.15 -17.78
C SER A 250 7.17 6.09 -19.06
N GLN A 251 7.70 6.65 -20.15
CA GLN A 251 7.00 6.72 -21.45
C GLN A 251 6.49 5.36 -21.93
N ALA A 252 7.23 4.28 -21.66
CA ALA A 252 6.83 2.94 -22.05
C ALA A 252 5.53 2.48 -21.39
N TYR A 253 5.30 2.85 -20.12
CA TYR A 253 4.02 2.61 -19.45
C TYR A 253 2.89 3.49 -19.99
N LEU A 254 3.19 4.77 -20.29
CA LEU A 254 2.20 5.67 -20.89
C LEU A 254 1.73 5.17 -22.25
N ASP A 255 2.64 4.70 -23.08
CA ASP A 255 2.35 4.13 -24.38
C ASP A 255 1.50 2.85 -24.25
N THR A 256 1.82 2.00 -23.28
CA THR A 256 1.05 0.78 -22.97
C THR A 256 -0.36 1.13 -22.49
N MET A 257 -0.49 2.08 -21.57
CA MET A 257 -1.80 2.54 -21.08
C MET A 257 -2.65 3.11 -22.23
N LYS A 258 -2.04 3.89 -23.12
CA LYS A 258 -2.70 4.42 -24.31
C LYS A 258 -3.14 3.31 -25.25
N ALA A 259 -2.30 2.30 -25.49
CA ALA A 259 -2.62 1.18 -26.38
C ALA A 259 -3.83 0.35 -25.89
N TYR A 260 -3.99 0.22 -24.58
CA TYR A 260 -5.13 -0.49 -23.98
C TYR A 260 -6.28 0.41 -23.51
N ASN A 261 -6.26 1.71 -23.82
CA ASN A 261 -7.25 2.71 -23.37
C ASN A 261 -7.39 2.77 -21.85
N ILE A 262 -6.29 2.63 -21.12
CA ILE A 262 -6.28 2.73 -19.66
C ILE A 262 -6.18 4.20 -19.28
N GLN A 263 -7.11 4.65 -18.44
CA GLN A 263 -7.05 5.99 -17.85
C GLN A 263 -5.87 6.08 -16.86
N LEU A 264 -5.13 7.18 -16.89
CA LEU A 264 -4.12 7.49 -15.87
C LEU A 264 -4.59 8.66 -15.02
N LEU A 265 -4.58 8.47 -13.70
CA LEU A 265 -4.75 9.55 -12.72
C LEU A 265 -3.46 9.70 -11.92
N CYS A 266 -2.88 10.88 -11.95
CA CYS A 266 -1.77 11.28 -11.09
C CYS A 266 -1.79 12.81 -10.89
N PRO A 267 -1.11 13.37 -9.88
CA PRO A 267 -1.15 14.81 -9.58
C PRO A 267 -0.75 15.70 -10.75
N GLU A 268 0.14 15.25 -11.62
CA GLU A 268 0.58 16.00 -12.80
C GLU A 268 -0.47 16.02 -13.92
N THR A 269 -1.40 15.07 -13.96
CA THR A 269 -2.48 15.05 -14.96
C THR A 269 -3.64 15.95 -14.60
N GLU A 270 -3.84 16.31 -13.32
CA GLU A 270 -4.86 17.25 -12.87
C GLU A 270 -4.52 18.71 -13.18
N LYS A 271 -3.24 19.04 -13.39
CA LYS A 271 -2.77 20.41 -13.64
C LYS A 271 -2.88 20.86 -15.10
N LYS A 272 -3.40 20.01 -15.97
CA LYS A 272 -3.63 20.29 -17.39
C LYS A 272 -5.13 20.42 -17.68
#